data_dc02d66a522a764fd56a314d9c833ef3
#
_entry.id   dc02d66a522a764fd56a314d9c833ef3
#
_cell.length_a   1.000
_cell.length_b   1.000
_cell.length_c   1.000
_cell.angle_alpha   90.00
_cell.angle_beta   90.00
_cell.angle_gamma   90.00
#
_symmetry.space_group_name_H-M   'P 1'
#
loop_
_entity.id
_entity.type
_entity.pdbx_description
1 polymer ?
#
loop_
_entity_poly.entity_id
_entity_poly.type
_entity_poly.pdbx_seq_one_letter_code
_entity_poly.pdbx_strand_id
1 'polypeptide(L)'
;VGAVGAGIVPGGLVKVMGTSTCDIAIARYEEIGDRTVRGICGQVDGSVVPGYVGFEAGQAAFGDIYAWFRRLMGWPLKHIAKGDPHLEELILGELTIEAERLPLTVDDPVALDWFNGRRTPDADPRVQGCISGLTLATSAPAIFKALVEATAFGSRAINERLLEEGVA
;
A
#
# COMPACT_ATOMS: atom_id res chain seq x y z
N VAL A 1 -1.36 18.86 5.60
CA VAL A 1 -1.12 18.92 7.05
C VAL A 1 -0.20 17.80 7.52
N GLY A 2 -0.47 16.52 7.18
CA GLY A 2 0.35 15.37 7.63
C GLY A 2 1.81 15.44 7.18
N ALA A 3 2.07 15.76 5.90
CA ALA A 3 3.43 15.85 5.37
C ALA A 3 4.25 16.97 6.03
N VAL A 4 3.65 18.14 6.26
CA VAL A 4 4.30 19.26 6.95
C VAL A 4 4.56 18.91 8.42
N GLY A 5 3.58 18.26 9.08
CA GLY A 5 3.74 17.81 10.47
C GLY A 5 4.84 16.74 10.63
N ALA A 6 5.10 15.95 9.60
CA ALA A 6 6.20 14.98 9.56
C ALA A 6 7.55 15.59 9.15
N GLY A 7 7.60 16.90 8.91
CA GLY A 7 8.85 17.60 8.57
C GLY A 7 9.38 17.29 7.16
N ILE A 8 8.47 17.21 6.16
CA ILE A 8 8.86 16.92 4.78
C ILE A 8 9.92 17.91 4.27
N VAL A 9 10.92 17.39 3.57
CA VAL A 9 11.98 18.13 2.92
C VAL A 9 12.17 17.64 1.48
N PRO A 10 12.77 18.45 0.57
CA PRO A 10 13.14 17.96 -0.77
C PRO A 10 13.99 16.69 -0.71
N GLY A 11 13.70 15.72 -1.59
CA GLY A 11 14.32 14.40 -1.58
C GLY A 11 13.76 13.44 -0.52
N GLY A 12 12.77 13.88 0.27
CA GLY A 12 12.05 13.06 1.23
C GLY A 12 10.66 12.67 0.74
N LEU A 13 10.19 11.49 1.16
CA LEU A 13 8.83 11.01 0.94
C LEU A 13 8.10 10.85 2.27
N VAL A 14 6.91 11.40 2.39
CA VAL A 14 6.00 11.14 3.50
C VAL A 14 4.86 10.26 3.01
N LYS A 15 4.77 9.06 3.55
CA LYS A 15 3.68 8.11 3.29
C LYS A 15 2.66 8.14 4.43
N VAL A 16 1.45 8.59 4.16
CA VAL A 16 0.32 8.49 5.08
C VAL A 16 -0.41 7.17 4.78
N MET A 17 -0.39 6.26 5.75
CA MET A 17 -0.99 4.93 5.62
C MET A 17 -2.31 4.87 6.38
N GLY A 18 -3.39 4.54 5.67
CA GLY A 18 -4.74 4.34 6.19
C GLY A 18 -5.43 3.21 5.44
N THR A 19 -6.68 3.39 5.09
CA THR A 19 -7.43 2.48 4.19
C THR A 19 -6.77 2.36 2.82
N SER A 20 -6.27 3.49 2.31
CA SER A 20 -5.37 3.63 1.17
C SER A 20 -4.10 4.33 1.61
N THR A 21 -3.16 4.63 0.69
CA THR A 21 -2.03 5.49 1.01
C THR A 21 -2.07 6.82 0.27
N CYS A 22 -1.47 7.84 0.89
CA CYS A 22 -1.16 9.11 0.26
C CYS A 22 0.35 9.35 0.44
N ASP A 23 1.07 9.32 -0.66
CA ASP A 23 2.51 9.44 -0.73
C ASP A 23 2.83 10.85 -1.25
N ILE A 24 3.49 11.66 -0.43
CA ILE A 24 3.72 13.07 -0.69
C ILE A 24 5.22 13.32 -0.76
N ALA A 25 5.66 13.94 -1.84
CA ALA A 25 7.02 14.44 -2.03
C ALA A 25 7.00 15.92 -2.38
N ILE A 26 8.12 16.60 -2.21
CA ILE A 26 8.33 17.97 -2.68
C ILE A 26 9.68 18.09 -3.37
N ALA A 27 9.76 18.96 -4.38
CA ALA A 27 11.02 19.32 -5.03
C ALA A 27 11.08 20.81 -5.27
N ARG A 28 12.31 21.33 -5.51
CA ARG A 28 12.51 22.72 -5.87
C ARG A 28 12.10 22.97 -7.30
N TYR A 29 11.64 24.17 -7.62
CA TYR A 29 11.29 24.55 -8.98
C TYR A 29 12.44 24.36 -9.97
N GLU A 30 13.66 24.66 -9.56
CA GLU A 30 14.86 24.56 -10.40
C GLU A 30 15.20 23.10 -10.75
N GLU A 31 14.82 22.15 -9.91
CA GLU A 31 15.07 20.72 -10.09
C GLU A 31 14.07 20.09 -11.07
N ILE A 32 12.82 20.55 -11.04
CA ILE A 32 11.73 20.03 -11.85
C ILE A 32 11.56 20.80 -13.16
N GLY A 33 11.67 22.16 -13.11
CA GLY A 33 11.39 23.01 -14.24
C GLY A 33 9.97 22.80 -14.76
N ASP A 34 9.80 22.80 -16.10
CA ASP A 34 8.50 22.59 -16.76
C ASP A 34 8.13 21.10 -16.93
N ARG A 35 8.88 20.18 -16.32
CA ARG A 35 8.62 18.74 -16.47
C ARG A 35 7.36 18.33 -15.73
N THR A 36 6.56 17.48 -16.37
CA THR A 36 5.43 16.80 -15.75
C THR A 36 5.84 15.38 -15.38
N VAL A 37 5.72 15.04 -14.11
CA VAL A 37 5.97 13.68 -13.57
C VAL A 37 4.82 12.78 -13.99
N ARG A 38 5.15 11.68 -14.67
CA ARG A 38 4.14 10.77 -15.25
C ARG A 38 3.69 9.71 -14.26
N GLY A 39 2.46 9.26 -14.42
CA GLY A 39 1.92 8.09 -13.72
C GLY A 39 1.65 8.30 -12.24
N ILE A 40 1.68 9.53 -11.73
CA ILE A 40 1.31 9.90 -10.37
C ILE A 40 -0.09 10.54 -10.31
N CYS A 41 -0.60 10.78 -9.09
CA CYS A 41 -1.93 11.36 -8.89
C CYS A 41 -1.99 12.86 -9.20
N GLY A 42 -0.94 13.59 -8.85
CA GLY A 42 -0.91 15.04 -9.04
C GLY A 42 0.46 15.67 -8.84
N GLN A 43 0.63 16.81 -9.50
CA GLN A 43 1.79 17.71 -9.38
C GLN A 43 1.25 19.13 -9.34
N VAL A 44 1.43 19.84 -8.23
CA VAL A 44 0.84 21.17 -8.02
C VAL A 44 1.80 22.07 -7.26
N ASP A 45 2.02 23.25 -7.80
CA ASP A 45 2.86 24.29 -7.18
C ASP A 45 2.30 24.74 -5.84
N GLY A 46 3.14 24.80 -4.83
CA GLY A 46 2.82 25.29 -3.51
C GLY A 46 1.78 24.48 -2.72
N SER A 47 1.30 23.34 -3.23
CA SER A 47 0.19 22.59 -2.61
C SER A 47 0.54 21.97 -1.28
N VAL A 48 1.79 21.62 -1.06
CA VAL A 48 2.28 20.98 0.19
C VAL A 48 3.02 22.01 1.05
N VAL A 49 4.04 22.64 0.48
CA VAL A 49 4.84 23.69 1.11
C VAL A 49 5.00 24.83 0.12
N PRO A 50 4.67 26.09 0.48
CA PRO A 50 4.90 27.24 -0.39
C PRO A 50 6.35 27.33 -0.86
N GLY A 51 6.57 27.61 -2.14
CA GLY A 51 7.90 27.71 -2.76
C GLY A 51 8.47 26.37 -3.26
N TYR A 52 7.69 25.29 -3.22
CA TYR A 52 8.06 23.99 -3.75
C TYR A 52 6.96 23.43 -4.64
N VAL A 53 7.34 22.58 -5.58
CA VAL A 53 6.38 21.75 -6.33
C VAL A 53 6.00 20.57 -5.46
N GLY A 54 4.71 20.35 -5.22
CA GLY A 54 4.18 19.20 -4.46
C GLY A 54 3.76 18.09 -5.41
N PHE A 55 4.08 16.85 -5.02
CA PHE A 55 3.71 15.61 -5.74
C PHE A 55 2.86 14.73 -4.85
N GLU A 56 1.83 14.16 -5.44
CA GLU A 56 0.96 13.17 -4.79
C GLU A 56 0.94 11.88 -5.59
N ALA A 57 1.19 10.78 -4.88
CA ALA A 57 1.06 9.42 -5.34
C ALA A 57 0.30 8.58 -4.30
N GLY A 58 0.14 7.29 -4.51
CA GLY A 58 -0.42 6.41 -3.49
C GLY A 58 -1.06 5.15 -4.04
N GLN A 59 -1.36 4.23 -3.14
CA GLN A 59 -2.05 2.98 -3.41
C GLN A 59 -3.55 3.16 -3.17
N ALA A 60 -4.38 2.58 -4.06
CA ALA A 60 -5.84 2.67 -3.98
C ALA A 60 -6.42 1.84 -2.83
N ALA A 61 -5.71 0.78 -2.40
CA ALA A 61 -6.01 -0.02 -1.23
C ALA A 61 -4.73 -0.30 -0.46
N PHE A 62 -4.80 -0.29 0.87
CA PHE A 62 -3.70 -0.62 1.78
C PHE A 62 -4.27 -1.30 3.02
N GLY A 63 -4.67 -0.58 4.04
CA GLY A 63 -5.33 -1.12 5.23
C GLY A 63 -6.66 -1.82 4.92
N ASP A 64 -7.34 -1.42 3.86
CA ASP A 64 -8.57 -2.08 3.38
C ASP A 64 -8.35 -3.54 2.96
N ILE A 65 -7.16 -3.89 2.44
CA ILE A 65 -6.79 -5.27 2.10
C ILE A 65 -6.77 -6.13 3.36
N TYR A 66 -6.14 -5.64 4.42
CA TYR A 66 -6.08 -6.36 5.70
C TYR A 66 -7.46 -6.46 6.36
N ALA A 67 -8.23 -5.38 6.32
CA ALA A 67 -9.61 -5.37 6.82
C ALA A 67 -10.51 -6.33 6.03
N TRP A 68 -10.34 -6.42 4.71
CA TRP A 68 -11.03 -7.42 3.88
C TRP A 68 -10.64 -8.84 4.29
N PHE A 69 -9.34 -9.13 4.42
CA PHE A 69 -8.87 -10.46 4.78
C PHE A 69 -9.32 -10.87 6.19
N ARG A 70 -9.30 -9.94 7.16
CA ARG A 70 -9.87 -10.16 8.49
C ARG A 70 -11.34 -10.57 8.42
N ARG A 71 -12.16 -9.85 7.63
CA ARG A 71 -13.59 -10.19 7.48
C ARG A 71 -13.78 -11.56 6.84
N LEU A 72 -12.93 -11.91 5.86
CA LEU A 72 -12.96 -13.22 5.21
C LEU A 72 -12.66 -14.34 6.21
N MET A 73 -11.61 -14.20 6.99
CA MET A 73 -11.21 -15.17 8.02
C MET A 73 -12.20 -15.22 9.20
N GLY A 74 -12.79 -14.10 9.55
CA GLY A 74 -13.78 -13.99 10.62
C GLY A 74 -15.18 -14.50 10.27
N TRP A 75 -15.45 -14.81 8.98
CA TRP A 75 -16.77 -15.26 8.55
C TRP A 75 -17.34 -16.46 9.36
N PRO A 76 -16.57 -17.53 9.62
CA PRO A 76 -17.05 -18.64 10.43
C PRO A 76 -17.35 -18.25 11.89
N LEU A 77 -16.56 -17.38 12.47
CA LEU A 77 -16.79 -16.90 13.84
C LEU A 77 -18.13 -16.18 13.93
N LYS A 78 -18.41 -15.30 12.97
CA LYS A 78 -19.62 -14.50 12.95
C LYS A 78 -20.89 -15.32 12.63
N HIS A 79 -20.82 -16.26 11.68
CA HIS A 79 -21.99 -16.91 11.11
C HIS A 79 -22.26 -18.33 11.64
N ILE A 80 -21.22 -19.04 12.09
CA ILE A 80 -21.34 -20.42 12.58
C ILE A 80 -21.23 -20.46 14.09
N ALA A 81 -20.15 -19.94 14.64
CA ALA A 81 -19.87 -20.01 16.08
C ALA A 81 -20.72 -19.04 16.90
N LYS A 82 -21.33 -18.02 16.25
CA LYS A 82 -22.03 -16.91 16.95
C LYS A 82 -21.14 -16.31 18.05
N GLY A 83 -19.84 -16.22 17.75
CA GLY A 83 -18.81 -15.97 18.74
C GLY A 83 -18.71 -14.51 19.18
N ASP A 84 -17.83 -14.27 20.13
CA ASP A 84 -17.49 -12.98 20.64
C ASP A 84 -16.88 -12.10 19.52
N PRO A 85 -17.42 -10.89 19.27
CA PRO A 85 -16.82 -9.93 18.32
C PRO A 85 -15.34 -9.64 18.58
N HIS A 86 -14.90 -9.75 19.84
CA HIS A 86 -13.50 -9.56 20.22
C HIS A 86 -12.56 -10.57 19.55
N LEU A 87 -13.01 -11.78 19.26
CA LEU A 87 -12.20 -12.79 18.57
C LEU A 87 -11.86 -12.36 17.13
N GLU A 88 -12.77 -11.64 16.45
CA GLU A 88 -12.49 -11.11 15.11
C GLU A 88 -11.38 -10.04 15.13
N GLU A 89 -11.27 -9.28 16.22
CA GLU A 89 -10.23 -8.25 16.37
C GLU A 89 -8.84 -8.85 16.54
N LEU A 90 -8.73 -10.05 17.11
CA LEU A 90 -7.46 -10.74 17.31
C LEU A 90 -6.87 -11.34 16.02
N ILE A 91 -7.69 -11.57 14.98
CA ILE A 91 -7.29 -12.31 13.76
C ILE A 91 -6.01 -11.71 13.12
N LEU A 92 -5.94 -10.41 12.93
CA LEU A 92 -4.77 -9.79 12.30
C LEU A 92 -3.51 -9.89 13.15
N GLY A 93 -3.66 -9.78 14.47
CA GLY A 93 -2.56 -9.95 15.41
C GLY A 93 -1.95 -11.35 15.33
N GLU A 94 -2.79 -12.38 15.40
CA GLU A 94 -2.37 -13.78 15.31
C GLU A 94 -1.78 -14.11 13.93
N LEU A 95 -2.42 -13.64 12.85
CA LEU A 95 -1.88 -13.81 11.50
C LEU A 95 -0.50 -13.16 11.34
N THR A 96 -0.28 -11.99 11.96
CA THR A 96 1.02 -11.32 11.93
C THR A 96 2.10 -12.16 12.63
N ILE A 97 1.80 -12.65 13.84
CA ILE A 97 2.72 -13.49 14.62
C ILE A 97 3.09 -14.77 13.87
N GLU A 98 2.10 -15.44 13.26
CA GLU A 98 2.34 -16.67 12.51
C GLU A 98 3.06 -16.39 11.18
N ALA A 99 2.71 -15.33 10.46
CA ALA A 99 3.35 -14.94 9.20
C ALA A 99 4.83 -14.59 9.38
N GLU A 100 5.19 -13.92 10.50
CA GLU A 100 6.57 -13.57 10.83
C GLU A 100 7.48 -14.82 10.99
N ARG A 101 6.91 -15.93 11.42
CA ARG A 101 7.64 -17.21 11.62
C ARG A 101 7.84 -17.99 10.33
N LEU A 102 7.12 -17.66 9.26
CA LEU A 102 7.24 -18.35 7.98
C LEU A 102 8.57 -18.02 7.31
N PRO A 103 9.32 -19.02 6.84
CA PRO A 103 10.49 -18.76 6.01
C PRO A 103 10.10 -18.06 4.71
N LEU A 104 11.04 -17.38 4.07
CA LEU A 104 10.87 -16.90 2.71
C LEU A 104 11.34 -17.98 1.74
N THR A 105 10.45 -18.43 0.86
CA THR A 105 10.74 -19.48 -0.13
C THR A 105 10.29 -19.08 -1.53
N VAL A 106 10.82 -19.74 -2.55
CA VAL A 106 10.43 -19.51 -3.95
C VAL A 106 9.01 -20.00 -4.27
N ASP A 107 8.46 -20.85 -3.42
CA ASP A 107 7.12 -21.42 -3.55
C ASP A 107 6.06 -20.64 -2.77
N ASP A 108 6.45 -19.53 -2.11
CA ASP A 108 5.51 -18.69 -1.38
C ASP A 108 4.47 -18.09 -2.34
N PRO A 109 3.20 -17.97 -1.92
CA PRO A 109 2.20 -17.28 -2.72
C PRO A 109 2.59 -15.80 -2.88
N VAL A 110 2.26 -15.22 -4.02
CA VAL A 110 2.44 -13.80 -4.30
C VAL A 110 1.10 -13.12 -4.56
N ALA A 111 0.99 -11.84 -4.23
CA ALA A 111 -0.24 -11.09 -4.44
C ALA A 111 0.03 -9.76 -5.16
N LEU A 112 -1.04 -9.18 -5.72
CA LEU A 112 -1.10 -7.81 -6.23
C LEU A 112 -2.06 -7.00 -5.37
N ASP A 113 -1.66 -5.81 -4.96
CA ASP A 113 -2.42 -4.93 -4.07
C ASP A 113 -3.58 -4.18 -4.76
N TRP A 114 -3.95 -4.54 -5.99
CA TRP A 114 -4.95 -3.83 -6.80
C TRP A 114 -6.40 -4.15 -6.43
N PHE A 115 -6.69 -4.40 -5.17
CA PHE A 115 -8.03 -4.76 -4.68
C PHE A 115 -9.08 -3.64 -4.89
N ASN A 116 -8.62 -2.41 -5.12
CA ASN A 116 -9.48 -1.27 -5.47
C ASN A 116 -8.93 -0.55 -6.73
N GLY A 117 -8.47 -1.32 -7.71
CA GLY A 117 -7.75 -0.80 -8.86
C GLY A 117 -6.31 -0.35 -8.53
N ARG A 118 -5.60 0.14 -9.53
CA ARG A 118 -4.27 0.74 -9.36
C ARG A 118 -4.36 2.26 -9.48
N ARG A 119 -3.79 2.99 -8.52
CA ARG A 119 -3.76 4.45 -8.52
C ARG A 119 -2.42 5.00 -9.01
N THR A 120 -1.32 4.50 -8.46
CA THR A 120 0.05 4.85 -8.84
C THR A 120 0.91 3.60 -8.87
N PRO A 121 1.82 3.46 -9.85
CA PRO A 121 1.94 4.24 -11.08
C PRO A 121 0.86 3.92 -12.11
N ASP A 122 0.63 4.85 -13.02
CA ASP A 122 -0.22 4.68 -14.20
C ASP A 122 -1.62 4.15 -13.86
N ALA A 123 -2.48 5.04 -13.35
CA ALA A 123 -3.81 4.72 -12.86
C ALA A 123 -4.64 3.84 -13.81
N ASP A 124 -5.10 2.71 -13.33
CA ASP A 124 -6.10 1.87 -14.02
C ASP A 124 -7.10 1.29 -12.99
N PRO A 125 -8.33 1.83 -12.94
CA PRO A 125 -9.33 1.35 -12.00
C PRO A 125 -9.93 -0.01 -12.39
N ARG A 126 -9.61 -0.56 -13.56
CA ARG A 126 -10.15 -1.84 -14.05
C ARG A 126 -9.35 -3.05 -13.58
N VAL A 127 -8.08 -2.85 -13.19
CA VAL A 127 -7.26 -3.96 -12.67
C VAL A 127 -7.76 -4.41 -11.30
N GLN A 128 -7.53 -5.66 -10.97
CA GLN A 128 -8.02 -6.30 -9.75
C GLN A 128 -6.88 -6.94 -8.96
N GLY A 129 -7.06 -7.03 -7.65
CA GLY A 129 -6.18 -7.80 -6.78
C GLY A 129 -6.13 -9.27 -7.24
N CYS A 130 -4.98 -9.89 -7.04
CA CYS A 130 -4.73 -11.28 -7.40
C CYS A 130 -3.89 -11.93 -6.32
N ILE A 131 -4.12 -13.22 -6.08
CA ILE A 131 -3.24 -14.08 -5.28
C ILE A 131 -2.88 -15.28 -6.16
N SER A 132 -1.61 -15.53 -6.37
CA SER A 132 -1.11 -16.61 -7.21
C SER A 132 -0.22 -17.56 -6.41
N GLY A 133 -0.01 -18.78 -6.91
CA GLY A 133 0.85 -19.78 -6.27
C GLY A 133 0.16 -20.54 -5.12
N LEU A 134 -1.18 -20.52 -5.05
CA LEU A 134 -1.91 -21.28 -4.02
C LEU A 134 -1.84 -22.78 -4.27
N THR A 135 -1.57 -23.52 -3.20
CA THR A 135 -1.61 -24.98 -3.15
C THR A 135 -2.43 -25.45 -1.96
N LEU A 136 -2.66 -26.76 -1.83
CA LEU A 136 -3.35 -27.32 -0.66
C LEU A 136 -2.57 -27.13 0.65
N ALA A 137 -1.28 -26.86 0.58
CA ALA A 137 -0.43 -26.58 1.73
C ALA A 137 -0.42 -25.09 2.12
N THR A 138 -0.99 -24.19 1.31
CA THR A 138 -1.01 -22.76 1.59
C THR A 138 -1.89 -22.44 2.79
N SER A 139 -1.29 -21.89 3.85
CA SER A 139 -1.98 -21.52 5.07
C SER A 139 -2.51 -20.08 5.05
N ALA A 140 -3.44 -19.74 5.95
CA ALA A 140 -3.94 -18.38 6.09
C ALA A 140 -2.83 -17.35 6.43
N PRO A 141 -1.86 -17.64 7.31
CA PRO A 141 -0.70 -16.77 7.52
C PRO A 141 0.15 -16.57 6.26
N ALA A 142 0.30 -17.60 5.40
CA ALA A 142 1.05 -17.46 4.14
C ALA A 142 0.33 -16.51 3.16
N ILE A 143 -0.99 -16.60 3.07
CA ILE A 143 -1.79 -15.65 2.26
C ILE A 143 -1.67 -14.24 2.84
N PHE A 144 -1.77 -14.10 4.15
CA PHE A 144 -1.62 -12.79 4.81
C PHE A 144 -0.25 -12.17 4.56
N LYS A 145 0.83 -12.96 4.67
CA LYS A 145 2.20 -12.54 4.31
C LYS A 145 2.27 -12.01 2.89
N ALA A 146 1.72 -12.75 1.90
CA ALA A 146 1.68 -12.32 0.50
C ALA A 146 0.94 -10.99 0.32
N LEU A 147 -0.16 -10.75 1.05
CA LEU A 147 -0.89 -9.48 1.01
C LEU A 147 -0.07 -8.31 1.59
N VAL A 148 0.67 -8.54 2.67
CA VAL A 148 1.58 -7.55 3.27
C VAL A 148 2.72 -7.22 2.30
N GLU A 149 3.33 -8.24 1.71
CA GLU A 149 4.38 -8.09 0.70
C GLU A 149 3.87 -7.34 -0.54
N ALA A 150 2.64 -7.62 -1.02
CA ALA A 150 2.03 -6.92 -2.13
C ALA A 150 1.93 -5.41 -1.88
N THR A 151 1.52 -5.00 -0.68
CA THR A 151 1.46 -3.56 -0.34
C THR A 151 2.84 -2.93 -0.23
N ALA A 152 3.86 -3.68 0.20
CA ALA A 152 5.24 -3.22 0.21
C ALA A 152 5.81 -3.06 -1.21
N PHE A 153 5.53 -4.02 -2.10
CA PHE A 153 5.93 -3.92 -3.52
C PHE A 153 5.21 -2.79 -4.25
N GLY A 154 3.93 -2.56 -3.97
CA GLY A 154 3.19 -1.41 -4.49
C GLY A 154 3.81 -0.08 -4.04
N SER A 155 4.22 0.02 -2.78
CA SER A 155 4.96 1.17 -2.25
C SER A 155 6.31 1.36 -2.95
N ARG A 156 7.03 0.27 -3.18
CA ARG A 156 8.30 0.29 -3.90
C ARG A 156 8.13 0.77 -5.34
N ALA A 157 7.14 0.29 -6.06
CA ALA A 157 6.85 0.71 -7.42
C ALA A 157 6.55 2.23 -7.53
N ILE A 158 5.90 2.81 -6.53
CA ILE A 158 5.69 4.26 -6.43
C ILE A 158 7.02 4.99 -6.25
N ASN A 159 7.87 4.52 -5.33
CA ASN A 159 9.18 5.15 -5.09
C ASN A 159 10.06 5.06 -6.35
N GLU A 160 10.12 3.91 -7.00
CA GLU A 160 10.85 3.71 -8.25
C GLU A 160 10.37 4.67 -9.34
N ARG A 161 9.04 4.86 -9.49
CA ARG A 161 8.49 5.82 -10.44
C ARG A 161 8.90 7.27 -10.11
N LEU A 162 8.86 7.69 -8.86
CA LEU A 162 9.29 9.04 -8.47
C LEU A 162 10.78 9.25 -8.75
N LEU A 163 11.62 8.26 -8.47
CA LEU A 163 13.06 8.29 -8.78
C LEU A 163 13.33 8.36 -10.28
N GLU A 164 12.66 7.52 -11.09
CA GLU A 164 12.77 7.50 -12.56
C GLU A 164 12.41 8.87 -13.17
N GLU A 165 11.42 9.53 -12.60
CA GLU A 165 10.96 10.86 -13.03
C GLU A 165 11.76 12.00 -12.39
N GLY A 166 12.75 11.72 -11.56
CA GLY A 166 13.68 12.70 -10.99
C GLY A 166 13.09 13.57 -9.89
N VAL A 167 12.19 13.02 -9.08
CA VAL A 167 11.56 13.72 -7.94
C VAL A 167 12.35 13.52 -6.64
N ALA A 168 13.22 12.54 -6.54
CA ALA A 168 14.00 12.18 -5.32
C ALA A 168 15.47 12.40 -5.52
#